data_1ad7bba85b4681f0b45fb04e422421c7
#
_entry.id   1ad7bba85b4681f0b45fb04e422421c7
#
_cell.length_a   1.000
_cell.length_b   1.000
_cell.length_c   1.000
_cell.angle_alpha   90.00
_cell.angle_beta   90.00
_cell.angle_gamma   90.00
#
_symmetry.space_group_name_H-M   'P 1'
#
loop_
_entity.id
_entity.type
_entity.pdbx_description
1 polymer ?
#
loop_
_entity_poly.entity_id
_entity_poly.type
_entity_poly.pdbx_seq_one_letter_code
_entity_poly.pdbx_strand_id
1 'polypeptide(L)'
;MLKTVIFDMDGVIIDSEAQHAKASLTTFKELGVDTDLDYCKSFTGSSSKKMAETAIKDFSLDITTNALLDKLNLAKKKLHEKEGYIPVEGVDALIKRLYKDGVQLAIASSSSPKEIETVVKKLGIKKYFEKLVSA
;
A
#
# COMPACT_ATOMS: atom_id res chain seq x y z
N MET A 1 -12.42 -8.20 -27.75
CA MET A 1 -13.18 -7.33 -26.83
C MET A 1 -12.85 -7.69 -25.39
N LEU A 2 -12.44 -6.73 -24.60
CA LEU A 2 -12.19 -6.92 -23.17
C LEU A 2 -13.51 -7.14 -22.45
N LYS A 3 -13.60 -8.19 -21.64
CA LYS A 3 -14.77 -8.49 -20.81
C LYS A 3 -14.53 -8.19 -19.33
N THR A 4 -13.31 -8.38 -18.88
CA THR A 4 -12.93 -8.22 -17.46
C THR A 4 -11.53 -7.63 -17.35
N VAL A 5 -11.37 -6.71 -16.41
CA VAL A 5 -10.05 -6.19 -16.03
C VAL A 5 -9.90 -6.37 -14.53
N ILE A 6 -8.78 -6.93 -14.12
CA ILE A 6 -8.41 -7.11 -12.71
C ILE A 6 -7.28 -6.14 -12.41
N PHE A 7 -7.52 -5.27 -11.43
CA PHE A 7 -6.54 -4.29 -10.96
C PHE A 7 -5.83 -4.80 -9.71
N ASP A 8 -4.52 -4.60 -9.66
CA ASP A 8 -3.81 -4.57 -8.38
C ASP A 8 -4.16 -3.24 -7.67
N MET A 9 -3.93 -3.13 -6.39
CA MET A 9 -4.23 -1.92 -5.64
C MET A 9 -2.99 -1.05 -5.41
N ASP A 10 -1.99 -1.56 -4.71
CA ASP A 10 -0.79 -0.81 -4.40
C ASP A 10 0.08 -0.56 -5.64
N GLY A 11 0.39 0.69 -5.91
CA GLY A 11 1.16 1.10 -7.07
C GLY A 11 0.36 1.13 -8.38
N VAL A 12 -0.90 0.71 -8.37
CA VAL A 12 -1.78 0.67 -9.55
C VAL A 12 -2.99 1.59 -9.36
N ILE A 13 -3.76 1.40 -8.32
CA ILE A 13 -4.89 2.28 -7.97
C ILE A 13 -4.44 3.40 -7.05
N ILE A 14 -3.65 3.09 -6.04
CA ILE A 14 -3.08 4.06 -5.10
C ILE A 14 -1.58 4.14 -5.25
N ASP A 15 -1.05 5.36 -5.19
CA ASP A 15 0.38 5.63 -5.14
C ASP A 15 0.84 5.60 -3.68
N SER A 16 1.08 4.40 -3.19
CA SER A 16 1.41 4.14 -1.78
C SER A 16 2.90 4.05 -1.48
N GLU A 17 3.77 3.96 -2.49
CA GLU A 17 5.20 3.74 -2.30
C GLU A 17 5.86 4.87 -1.50
N ALA A 18 5.59 6.13 -1.86
CA ALA A 18 6.13 7.28 -1.17
C ALA A 18 5.65 7.34 0.29
N GLN A 19 4.37 7.02 0.53
CA GLN A 19 3.81 6.98 1.87
C GLN A 19 4.40 5.84 2.70
N HIS A 20 4.60 4.66 2.12
CA HIS A 20 5.24 3.53 2.79
C HIS A 20 6.68 3.86 3.20
N ALA A 21 7.47 4.47 2.31
CA ALA A 21 8.83 4.87 2.62
C ALA A 21 8.87 5.91 3.75
N LYS A 22 7.97 6.88 3.72
CA LYS A 22 7.85 7.92 4.74
C LYS A 22 7.47 7.35 6.11
N ALA A 23 6.51 6.43 6.14
CA ALA A 23 6.09 5.74 7.37
C ALA A 23 7.24 4.88 7.94
N SER A 24 7.96 4.18 7.08
CA SER A 24 9.13 3.38 7.46
C SER A 24 10.22 4.25 8.07
N LEU A 25 10.52 5.39 7.45
CA LEU A 25 11.52 6.33 7.97
C LEU A 25 11.12 6.85 9.35
N THR A 26 9.86 7.20 9.55
CA THR A 26 9.33 7.62 10.86
C THR A 26 9.55 6.54 11.91
N THR A 27 9.24 5.29 11.58
CA THR A 27 9.43 4.14 12.49
C THR A 27 10.91 3.97 12.85
N PHE A 28 11.80 4.03 11.88
CA PHE A 28 13.24 3.88 12.13
C PHE A 28 13.79 5.02 12.99
N LYS A 29 13.35 6.24 12.75
CA LYS A 29 13.75 7.38 13.60
C LYS A 29 13.28 7.23 15.05
N GLU A 30 12.07 6.74 15.26
CA GLU A 30 11.56 6.44 16.61
C GLU A 30 12.38 5.38 17.33
N LEU A 31 12.98 4.45 16.57
CA LEU A 31 13.88 3.41 17.10
C LEU A 31 15.33 3.91 17.28
N GLY A 32 15.59 5.17 17.01
CA GLY A 32 16.95 5.73 17.12
C GLY A 32 17.87 5.39 15.95
N VAL A 33 17.32 4.93 14.84
CA VAL A 33 18.10 4.59 13.65
C VAL A 33 18.34 5.84 12.80
N ASP A 34 19.60 6.10 12.48
CA ASP A 34 19.99 7.17 11.55
C ASP A 34 19.99 6.64 10.12
N THR A 35 18.91 6.88 9.41
CA THR A 35 18.74 6.47 8.01
C THR A 35 17.93 7.51 7.24
N ASP A 36 17.68 7.27 5.97
CA ASP A 36 17.03 8.21 5.05
C ASP A 36 15.94 7.53 4.21
N LEU A 37 15.24 8.36 3.40
CA LEU A 37 14.21 7.87 2.49
C LEU A 37 14.77 6.93 1.42
N ASP A 38 15.99 7.13 0.96
CA ASP A 38 16.59 6.28 -0.08
C ASP A 38 16.75 4.85 0.42
N TYR A 39 17.16 4.67 1.67
CA TYR A 39 17.19 3.35 2.30
C TYR A 39 15.80 2.71 2.30
N CYS A 40 14.77 3.45 2.75
CA CYS A 40 13.40 2.94 2.79
C CYS A 40 12.87 2.61 1.39
N LYS A 41 13.13 3.44 0.40
CA LYS A 41 12.72 3.22 -1.00
C LYS A 41 13.42 2.03 -1.66
N SER A 42 14.61 1.66 -1.18
CA SER A 42 15.34 0.51 -1.72
C SER A 42 14.60 -0.81 -1.55
N PHE A 43 13.60 -0.86 -0.67
CA PHE A 43 12.76 -2.03 -0.44
C PHE A 43 11.50 -2.06 -1.31
N THR A 44 11.32 -1.11 -2.20
CA THR A 44 10.18 -1.11 -3.15
C THR A 44 10.12 -2.43 -3.91
N GLY A 45 8.95 -3.06 -3.90
CA GLY A 45 8.76 -4.40 -4.48
C GLY A 45 9.10 -5.57 -3.55
N SER A 46 9.69 -5.31 -2.40
CA SER A 46 9.94 -6.33 -1.38
C SER A 46 8.79 -6.40 -0.38
N SER A 47 8.64 -7.56 0.27
CA SER A 47 7.66 -7.69 1.35
C SER A 47 8.07 -6.87 2.58
N SER A 48 7.09 -6.46 3.37
CA SER A 48 7.36 -5.78 4.65
C SER A 48 8.16 -6.66 5.62
N LYS A 49 7.94 -7.97 5.57
CA LYS A 49 8.69 -8.93 6.38
C LYS A 49 10.18 -8.91 6.01
N LYS A 50 10.50 -8.95 4.72
CA LYS A 50 11.89 -8.91 4.25
C LYS A 50 12.56 -7.59 4.64
N MET A 51 11.85 -6.48 4.51
CA MET A 51 12.34 -5.19 4.95
C MET A 51 12.66 -5.18 6.44
N ALA A 52 11.75 -5.69 7.27
CA ALA A 52 11.96 -5.76 8.72
C ALA A 52 13.17 -6.62 9.08
N GLU A 53 13.29 -7.81 8.50
CA GLU A 53 14.41 -8.72 8.72
C GLU A 53 15.74 -8.07 8.33
N THR A 54 15.78 -7.43 7.19
CA THR A 54 16.98 -6.76 6.67
C THR A 54 17.38 -5.57 7.54
N ALA A 55 16.42 -4.73 7.95
CA ALA A 55 16.69 -3.57 8.80
C ALA A 55 17.20 -3.98 10.18
N ILE A 56 16.63 -5.02 10.77
CA ILE A 56 17.11 -5.57 12.06
C ILE A 56 18.58 -5.97 11.95
N LYS A 57 18.95 -6.61 10.85
CA LYS A 57 20.33 -7.03 10.58
C LYS A 57 21.24 -5.83 10.31
N ASP A 58 20.84 -4.93 9.41
CA ASP A 58 21.64 -3.79 8.98
C ASP A 58 21.97 -2.84 10.14
N PHE A 59 21.02 -2.62 11.04
CA PHE A 59 21.15 -1.67 12.14
C PHE A 59 21.31 -2.34 13.50
N SER A 60 21.46 -3.67 13.54
CA SER A 60 21.62 -4.44 14.80
C SER A 60 20.54 -4.12 15.83
N LEU A 61 19.28 -4.08 15.39
CA LEU A 61 18.16 -3.71 16.23
C LEU A 61 17.81 -4.81 17.23
N ASP A 62 17.57 -4.43 18.47
CA ASP A 62 17.10 -5.33 19.53
C ASP A 62 15.56 -5.35 19.55
N ILE A 63 14.98 -5.89 18.48
CA ILE A 63 13.54 -6.00 18.29
C ILE A 63 13.25 -7.24 17.44
N THR A 64 12.15 -7.92 17.72
CA THR A 64 11.71 -9.04 16.88
C THR A 64 11.14 -8.55 15.55
N THR A 65 11.20 -9.41 14.54
CA THR A 65 10.60 -9.11 13.21
C THR A 65 9.13 -8.76 13.33
N ASN A 66 8.36 -9.52 14.11
CA ASN A 66 6.94 -9.26 14.30
C ASN A 66 6.67 -7.92 15.00
N ALA A 67 7.44 -7.58 16.02
CA ALA A 67 7.30 -6.30 16.71
C ALA A 67 7.62 -5.13 15.78
N LEU A 68 8.64 -5.25 14.94
CA LEU A 68 8.97 -4.21 13.96
C LEU A 68 7.89 -4.09 12.89
N LEU A 69 7.36 -5.22 12.40
CA LEU A 69 6.23 -5.23 11.46
C LEU A 69 5.01 -4.50 12.03
N ASP A 70 4.65 -4.75 13.29
CA ASP A 70 3.53 -4.07 13.95
C ASP A 70 3.75 -2.56 13.99
N LYS A 71 4.95 -2.11 14.30
CA LYS A 71 5.30 -0.68 14.30
C LYS A 71 5.22 -0.06 12.91
N LEU A 72 5.74 -0.75 11.90
CA LEU A 72 5.68 -0.30 10.50
C LEU A 72 4.22 -0.20 10.01
N ASN A 73 3.40 -1.20 10.31
CA ASN A 73 1.99 -1.20 9.93
C ASN A 73 1.20 -0.10 10.64
N LEU A 74 1.48 0.13 11.92
CA LEU A 74 0.85 1.22 12.68
C LEU A 74 1.22 2.59 12.11
N ALA A 75 2.47 2.79 11.73
CA ALA A 75 2.93 4.04 11.12
C ALA A 75 2.25 4.29 9.77
N LYS A 76 2.11 3.26 8.94
CA LYS A 76 1.36 3.35 7.68
C LYS A 76 -0.10 3.73 7.91
N LYS A 77 -0.75 3.08 8.86
CA LYS A 77 -2.15 3.35 9.19
C LYS A 77 -2.34 4.80 9.62
N LYS A 78 -1.50 5.29 10.52
CA LYS A 78 -1.55 6.68 10.99
C LYS A 78 -1.34 7.68 9.85
N LEU A 79 -0.41 7.38 8.95
CA LEU A 79 -0.13 8.25 7.81
C LEU A 79 -1.31 8.31 6.84
N HIS A 80 -1.93 7.17 6.55
CA HIS A 80 -3.14 7.12 5.71
C HIS A 80 -4.33 7.83 6.35
N GLU A 81 -4.48 7.76 7.67
CA GLU A 81 -5.50 8.50 8.40
C GLU A 81 -5.28 10.01 8.30
N LYS A 82 -4.03 10.44 8.32
CA LYS A 82 -3.65 11.86 8.25
C LYS A 82 -3.69 12.43 6.83
N GLU A 83 -3.11 11.73 5.87
CA GLU A 83 -2.92 12.21 4.49
C GLU A 83 -3.95 11.64 3.50
N GLY A 84 -4.67 10.58 3.88
CA GLY A 84 -5.56 9.84 3.00
C GLY A 84 -4.80 8.93 2.04
N TYR A 85 -5.53 8.36 1.08
CA TYR A 85 -4.95 7.56 0.01
C TYR A 85 -4.80 8.43 -1.23
N ILE A 86 -3.65 8.33 -1.88
CA ILE A 86 -3.32 9.11 -3.07
C ILE A 86 -3.58 8.23 -4.29
N PRO A 87 -4.55 8.55 -5.16
CA PRO A 87 -4.79 7.77 -6.36
C PRO A 87 -3.65 7.97 -7.37
N VAL A 88 -3.35 6.91 -8.11
CA VAL A 88 -2.43 7.00 -9.25
C VAL A 88 -3.07 7.89 -10.30
N GLU A 89 -2.29 8.80 -10.89
CA GLU A 89 -2.78 9.73 -11.90
C GLU A 89 -3.39 8.97 -13.07
N GLY A 90 -4.61 9.37 -13.45
CA GLY A 90 -5.34 8.79 -14.57
C GLY A 90 -6.11 7.51 -14.26
N VAL A 91 -5.92 6.88 -13.09
CA VAL A 91 -6.61 5.62 -12.76
C VAL A 91 -8.12 5.81 -12.61
N ASP A 92 -8.54 6.90 -11.98
CA ASP A 92 -9.98 7.20 -11.80
C ASP A 92 -10.69 7.31 -13.15
N ALA A 93 -10.10 8.07 -14.08
CA ALA A 93 -10.65 8.22 -15.43
C ALA A 93 -10.69 6.88 -16.19
N LEU A 94 -9.65 6.06 -16.06
CA LEU A 94 -9.59 4.74 -16.68
C LEU A 94 -10.69 3.81 -16.13
N ILE A 95 -10.85 3.75 -14.83
CA ILE A 95 -11.88 2.92 -14.18
C ILE A 95 -13.26 3.31 -14.67
N LYS A 96 -13.57 4.61 -14.66
CA LYS A 96 -14.87 5.13 -15.12
C LYS A 96 -15.12 4.84 -16.60
N ARG A 97 -14.10 4.96 -17.43
CA ARG A 97 -14.18 4.67 -18.86
C ARG A 97 -14.46 3.20 -19.12
N LEU A 98 -13.71 2.31 -18.47
CA LEU A 98 -13.91 0.86 -18.60
C LEU A 98 -15.31 0.44 -18.14
N TYR A 99 -15.75 0.98 -17.00
CA TYR A 99 -17.10 0.73 -16.49
C TYR A 99 -18.18 1.16 -17.48
N LYS A 100 -18.04 2.36 -18.03
CA LYS A 100 -18.97 2.89 -19.04
C LYS A 100 -19.02 2.02 -20.30
N ASP A 101 -17.88 1.46 -20.69
CA ASP A 101 -17.77 0.57 -21.86
C ASP A 101 -18.27 -0.87 -21.57
N GLY A 102 -18.83 -1.11 -20.39
CA GLY A 102 -19.42 -2.41 -20.03
C GLY A 102 -18.39 -3.47 -19.60
N VAL A 103 -17.17 -3.06 -19.31
CA VAL A 103 -16.13 -3.98 -18.82
C VAL A 103 -16.34 -4.27 -17.33
N GLN A 104 -16.29 -5.55 -16.96
CA GLN A 104 -16.35 -5.97 -15.56
C GLN A 104 -15.03 -5.68 -14.89
N LEU A 105 -15.08 -5.08 -13.70
CA LEU A 105 -13.88 -4.68 -12.96
C LEU A 105 -13.78 -5.43 -11.63
N ALA A 106 -12.58 -5.84 -11.28
CA ALA A 106 -12.26 -6.46 -10.00
C ALA A 106 -10.92 -5.96 -9.48
N ILE A 107 -10.72 -6.06 -8.17
CA ILE A 107 -9.42 -5.80 -7.53
C ILE A 107 -8.92 -7.10 -6.94
N ALA A 108 -7.65 -7.41 -7.17
CA ALA A 108 -6.93 -8.48 -6.50
C ALA A 108 -5.66 -7.88 -5.86
N SER A 109 -5.58 -7.97 -4.54
CA SER A 109 -4.51 -7.35 -3.76
C SER A 109 -4.05 -8.25 -2.62
N SER A 110 -2.79 -8.14 -2.23
CA SER A 110 -2.25 -8.78 -1.02
C SER A 110 -2.64 -8.07 0.27
N SER A 111 -3.24 -6.89 0.19
CA SER A 111 -3.75 -6.16 1.35
C SER A 111 -4.95 -6.89 1.99
N SER A 112 -5.22 -6.60 3.26
CA SER A 112 -6.36 -7.20 3.95
C SER A 112 -7.69 -6.80 3.31
N PRO A 113 -8.76 -7.63 3.46
CA PRO A 113 -10.08 -7.26 2.94
C PRO A 113 -10.58 -5.91 3.47
N LYS A 114 -10.32 -5.64 4.74
CA LYS A 114 -10.69 -4.37 5.39
C LYS A 114 -9.98 -3.18 4.75
N GLU A 115 -8.71 -3.32 4.44
CA GLU A 115 -7.93 -2.25 3.81
C GLU A 115 -8.40 -1.97 2.39
N ILE A 116 -8.64 -3.02 1.60
CA ILE A 116 -9.18 -2.87 0.24
C ILE A 116 -10.53 -2.14 0.28
N GLU A 117 -11.42 -2.55 1.16
CA GLU A 117 -12.73 -1.91 1.35
C GLU A 117 -12.59 -0.43 1.73
N THR A 118 -11.69 -0.12 2.65
CA THR A 118 -11.42 1.25 3.08
C THR A 118 -10.92 2.12 1.93
N VAL A 119 -10.00 1.61 1.13
CA VAL A 119 -9.43 2.34 -0.02
C VAL A 119 -10.51 2.67 -1.04
N VAL A 120 -11.27 1.67 -1.48
CA VAL A 120 -12.27 1.88 -2.53
C VAL A 120 -13.41 2.79 -2.07
N LYS A 121 -13.78 2.75 -0.80
CA LYS A 121 -14.77 3.68 -0.23
C LYS A 121 -14.25 5.11 -0.17
N LYS A 122 -13.04 5.30 0.33
CA LYS A 122 -12.44 6.63 0.44
C LYS A 122 -12.20 7.29 -0.92
N LEU A 123 -11.84 6.51 -1.94
CA LEU A 123 -11.67 7.02 -3.29
C LEU A 123 -12.98 7.14 -4.08
N GLY A 124 -14.11 6.66 -3.52
CA GLY A 124 -15.40 6.73 -4.18
C GLY A 124 -15.55 5.84 -5.42
N ILE A 125 -14.78 4.77 -5.50
CA ILE A 125 -14.72 3.88 -6.66
C ILE A 125 -15.33 2.50 -6.43
N LYS A 126 -15.79 2.20 -5.21
CA LYS A 126 -16.34 0.87 -4.87
C LYS A 126 -17.43 0.41 -5.85
N LYS A 127 -18.30 1.30 -6.27
CA LYS A 127 -19.45 0.99 -7.14
C LYS A 127 -19.05 0.46 -8.51
N TYR A 128 -17.80 0.65 -8.93
CA TYR A 128 -17.33 0.21 -10.25
C TYR A 128 -16.79 -1.22 -10.24
N PHE A 129 -16.55 -1.81 -9.06
CA PHE A 129 -15.95 -3.13 -8.92
C PHE A 129 -16.98 -4.17 -8.50
N GLU A 130 -17.02 -5.30 -9.23
CA GLU A 130 -17.88 -6.42 -8.90
C GLU A 130 -17.31 -7.28 -7.78
N LYS A 131 -15.98 -7.41 -7.73
CA LYS A 131 -15.29 -8.23 -6.74
C LYS A 131 -14.06 -7.55 -6.20
N LEU A 132 -13.85 -7.72 -4.90
CA LEU A 132 -12.65 -7.31 -4.17
C LEU A 132 -12.04 -8.56 -3.57
N VAL A 133 -10.85 -8.96 -4.07
CA VAL A 133 -10.19 -10.20 -3.67
C VAL A 133 -8.91 -9.86 -2.90
N SER A 134 -8.81 -10.40 -1.69
CA SER A 134 -7.61 -10.35 -0.87
C SER A 134 -6.87 -11.67 -0.97
N ALA A 135 -5.61 -11.60 -1.34
CA ALA A 135 -4.77 -12.79 -1.44
C ALA A 135 -4.01 -13.09 -0.14
#